data_9f3089c11fe9e97208d67982b73b1b0b
#
_entry.id   9f3089c11fe9e97208d67982b73b1b0b
#
_cell.length_a   1.000
_cell.length_b   1.000
_cell.length_c   1.000
_cell.angle_alpha   90.00
_cell.angle_beta   90.00
_cell.angle_gamma   90.00
#
_symmetry.space_group_name_H-M   'P 1'
#
loop_
_entity.id
_entity.type
_entity.pdbx_description
1 polymer ?
#
loop_
_entity_poly.entity_id
_entity_poly.type
_entity_poly.pdbx_seq_one_letter_code
_entity_poly.pdbx_strand_id
1 'polypeptide(L)'
;MSSKSQIVATIGPSSGEVEILVKMLSGGMDVARINFSHGTYESNGGYIAHVREAAKIARKKVPVIQDLSGPRMKTDAGHAFDAEEASVVTEKDLNDLDFGITSRVDYIAQSYVGSAKDISLLRDAIKARGAKIPIIAKIERSEAVKNFDEILAEADAIMIARGDLGLNVPIEDIPFLEKEMIEKCRTVGKPVIVATEMLYSMVGNQKPTRAEVTDVAYAILIGADAVMLSDETARGKFPAEAVAIIEKIVSRSEHATGTEAINAL
;
A
#
# COMPACT_ATOMS: atom_id res chain seq x y z
N MET A 1 8.29 21.07 -8.59
CA MET A 1 7.27 20.25 -9.28
C MET A 1 7.09 19.04 -8.40
N SER A 2 5.86 18.53 -8.21
CA SER A 2 5.62 17.27 -7.51
C SER A 2 6.15 16.12 -8.37
N SER A 3 6.49 14.99 -7.71
CA SER A 3 6.82 13.73 -8.38
C SER A 3 5.66 13.24 -9.26
N LYS A 4 5.95 12.34 -10.19
CA LYS A 4 4.94 11.60 -10.96
C LYS A 4 4.59 10.28 -10.31
N SER A 5 5.58 9.62 -9.70
CA SER A 5 5.35 8.45 -8.86
C SER A 5 4.59 8.86 -7.62
N GLN A 6 3.58 8.09 -7.27
CA GLN A 6 2.63 8.44 -6.21
C GLN A 6 3.15 8.07 -4.82
N ILE A 7 2.76 8.86 -3.83
CA ILE A 7 3.03 8.58 -2.43
C ILE A 7 1.77 8.11 -1.74
N VAL A 8 1.78 6.85 -1.36
CA VAL A 8 0.73 6.23 -0.55
C VAL A 8 1.09 6.39 0.93
N ALA A 9 0.20 6.93 1.74
CA ALA A 9 0.41 7.02 3.18
C ALA A 9 -0.67 6.27 3.95
N THR A 10 -0.26 5.44 4.90
CA THR A 10 -1.19 4.77 5.82
C THR A 10 -1.67 5.74 6.88
N ILE A 11 -2.99 5.90 6.97
CA ILE A 11 -3.62 6.76 7.95
C ILE A 11 -3.92 5.97 9.21
N GLY A 12 -3.61 6.55 10.34
CA GLY A 12 -3.80 5.95 11.66
C GLY A 12 -3.77 7.01 12.77
N PRO A 13 -3.55 6.60 14.04
CA PRO A 13 -3.64 7.51 15.18
C PRO A 13 -2.79 8.77 15.10
N SER A 14 -1.62 8.70 14.45
CA SER A 14 -0.71 9.85 14.34
C SER A 14 -1.05 10.79 13.19
N SER A 15 -1.84 10.37 12.23
CA SER A 15 -2.13 11.14 11.02
C SER A 15 -3.62 11.35 10.76
N GLY A 16 -4.51 10.83 11.63
CA GLY A 16 -5.95 10.82 11.41
C GLY A 16 -6.63 12.20 11.49
N GLU A 17 -5.99 13.22 12.04
CA GLU A 17 -6.56 14.57 12.17
C GLU A 17 -6.47 15.36 10.86
N VAL A 18 -7.52 16.10 10.54
CA VAL A 18 -7.65 16.87 9.28
C VAL A 18 -6.47 17.82 9.07
N GLU A 19 -6.00 18.49 10.11
CA GLU A 19 -4.88 19.43 10.02
C GLU A 19 -3.56 18.72 9.63
N ILE A 20 -3.33 17.51 10.13
CA ILE A 20 -2.15 16.71 9.81
C ILE A 20 -2.27 16.20 8.38
N LEU A 21 -3.44 15.70 7.99
CA LEU A 21 -3.72 15.26 6.63
C LEU A 21 -3.51 16.36 5.60
N VAL A 22 -3.94 17.59 5.88
CA VAL A 22 -3.68 18.76 5.00
C VAL A 22 -2.17 19.00 4.85
N LYS A 23 -1.39 18.86 5.93
CA LYS A 23 0.08 18.99 5.86
C LYS A 23 0.69 17.87 5.02
N MET A 24 0.23 16.61 5.20
CA MET A 24 0.68 15.46 4.40
C MET A 24 0.34 15.64 2.92
N LEU A 25 -0.87 16.08 2.60
CA LEU A 25 -1.27 16.38 1.21
C LEU A 25 -0.42 17.51 0.60
N SER A 26 -0.13 18.55 1.37
CA SER A 26 0.76 19.62 0.93
C SER A 26 2.22 19.15 0.79
N GLY A 27 2.62 18.14 1.56
CA GLY A 27 3.94 17.53 1.54
C GLY A 27 4.17 16.53 0.40
N GLY A 28 3.11 16.13 -0.34
CA GLY A 28 3.23 15.23 -1.49
C GLY A 28 2.42 13.93 -1.38
N MET A 29 1.62 13.72 -0.33
CA MET A 29 0.72 12.55 -0.28
C MET A 29 -0.29 12.61 -1.43
N ASP A 30 -0.47 11.47 -2.12
CA ASP A 30 -1.40 11.32 -3.24
C ASP A 30 -2.54 10.37 -2.92
N VAL A 31 -2.27 9.29 -2.17
CA VAL A 31 -3.23 8.20 -1.88
C VAL A 31 -3.23 7.91 -0.39
N ALA A 32 -4.40 7.74 0.19
CA ALA A 32 -4.57 7.33 1.58
C ALA A 32 -4.85 5.82 1.66
N ARG A 33 -4.10 5.09 2.52
CA ARG A 33 -4.37 3.69 2.84
C ARG A 33 -4.95 3.58 4.25
N ILE A 34 -6.04 2.83 4.39
CA ILE A 34 -6.62 2.47 5.69
C ILE A 34 -6.43 0.97 5.91
N ASN A 35 -5.67 0.61 6.96
CA ASN A 35 -5.36 -0.79 7.27
C ASN A 35 -6.45 -1.39 8.19
N PHE A 36 -7.29 -2.23 7.64
CA PHE A 36 -8.40 -2.88 8.36
C PHE A 36 -7.97 -4.04 9.27
N SER A 37 -6.67 -4.34 9.33
CA SER A 37 -6.11 -5.20 10.39
C SER A 37 -6.12 -4.52 11.76
N HIS A 38 -6.33 -3.20 11.80
CA HIS A 38 -6.29 -2.36 12.99
C HIS A 38 -7.50 -1.45 13.07
N GLY A 39 -7.78 -0.95 14.28
CA GLY A 39 -8.88 -0.04 14.53
C GLY A 39 -10.26 -0.71 14.55
N THR A 40 -11.27 0.11 14.52
CA THR A 40 -12.71 -0.26 14.47
C THR A 40 -13.34 0.40 13.24
N TYR A 41 -14.54 -0.01 12.87
CA TYR A 41 -15.29 0.67 11.79
C TYR A 41 -15.53 2.15 12.09
N GLU A 42 -15.70 2.51 13.36
CA GLU A 42 -15.84 3.91 13.78
C GLU A 42 -14.56 4.70 13.51
N SER A 43 -13.39 4.20 13.98
CA SER A 43 -12.11 4.89 13.77
C SER A 43 -11.72 4.94 12.29
N ASN A 44 -11.86 3.82 11.57
CA ASN A 44 -11.51 3.74 10.14
C ASN A 44 -12.45 4.61 9.29
N GLY A 45 -13.74 4.66 9.62
CA GLY A 45 -14.71 5.55 9.01
C GLY A 45 -14.39 7.02 9.26
N GLY A 46 -13.97 7.35 10.49
CA GLY A 46 -13.50 8.69 10.86
C GLY A 46 -12.30 9.11 10.01
N TYR A 47 -11.30 8.23 9.86
CA TYR A 47 -10.13 8.51 9.01
C TYR A 47 -10.51 8.74 7.55
N ILE A 48 -11.41 7.92 6.98
CA ILE A 48 -11.89 8.11 5.60
C ILE A 48 -12.60 9.47 5.45
N ALA A 49 -13.43 9.86 6.42
CA ALA A 49 -14.13 11.13 6.41
C ALA A 49 -13.14 12.32 6.48
N HIS A 50 -12.17 12.25 7.39
CA HIS A 50 -11.13 13.27 7.55
C HIS A 50 -10.22 13.39 6.30
N VAL A 51 -9.85 12.27 5.67
CA VAL A 51 -9.12 12.30 4.38
C VAL A 51 -9.90 13.07 3.33
N ARG A 52 -11.21 12.83 3.21
CA ARG A 52 -12.05 13.52 2.24
C ARG A 52 -12.23 15.00 2.55
N GLU A 53 -12.30 15.37 3.83
CA GLU A 53 -12.33 16.76 4.26
C GLU A 53 -11.01 17.46 3.95
N ALA A 54 -9.88 16.86 4.32
CA ALA A 54 -8.55 17.38 4.01
C ALA A 54 -8.32 17.53 2.50
N ALA A 55 -8.78 16.56 1.69
CA ALA A 55 -8.72 16.60 0.24
C ALA A 55 -9.48 17.80 -0.33
N LYS A 56 -10.67 18.13 0.19
CA LYS A 56 -11.42 19.33 -0.18
C LYS A 56 -10.66 20.61 0.16
N ILE A 57 -10.09 20.71 1.37
CA ILE A 57 -9.29 21.85 1.80
C ILE A 57 -8.07 22.02 0.91
N ALA A 58 -7.33 20.94 0.64
CA ALA A 58 -6.15 20.94 -0.21
C ALA A 58 -6.46 21.06 -1.72
N ARG A 59 -7.74 20.96 -2.12
CA ARG A 59 -8.20 20.93 -3.52
C ARG A 59 -7.52 19.84 -4.34
N LYS A 60 -7.32 18.66 -3.73
CA LYS A 60 -6.72 17.49 -4.36
C LYS A 60 -7.75 16.37 -4.45
N LYS A 61 -7.63 15.50 -5.46
CA LYS A 61 -8.29 14.20 -5.47
C LYS A 61 -7.38 13.24 -4.71
N VAL A 62 -7.92 12.55 -3.70
CA VAL A 62 -7.17 11.61 -2.86
C VAL A 62 -7.93 10.29 -2.84
N PRO A 63 -7.51 9.31 -3.65
CA PRO A 63 -8.06 7.96 -3.58
C PRO A 63 -7.80 7.31 -2.22
N VAL A 64 -8.73 6.43 -1.81
CA VAL A 64 -8.64 5.68 -0.56
C VAL A 64 -8.50 4.19 -0.87
N ILE A 65 -7.43 3.57 -0.37
CA ILE A 65 -7.21 2.12 -0.39
C ILE A 65 -7.74 1.55 0.93
N GLN A 66 -8.68 0.62 0.86
CA GLN A 66 -9.01 -0.27 1.97
C GLN A 66 -8.12 -1.49 1.90
N ASP A 67 -7.27 -1.69 2.90
CA ASP A 67 -6.37 -2.85 2.97
C ASP A 67 -6.99 -3.90 3.91
N LEU A 68 -7.43 -5.02 3.35
CA LEU A 68 -8.09 -6.12 4.06
C LEU A 68 -7.08 -6.93 4.88
N SER A 69 -7.53 -7.48 5.99
CA SER A 69 -6.68 -8.23 6.91
C SER A 69 -6.13 -9.53 6.31
N GLY A 70 -6.97 -10.25 5.55
CA GLY A 70 -6.71 -11.62 5.16
C GLY A 70 -6.66 -12.60 6.36
N PRO A 71 -6.38 -13.87 6.11
CA PRO A 71 -6.20 -14.90 7.12
C PRO A 71 -4.91 -14.66 7.89
N ARG A 72 -5.03 -14.14 9.09
CA ARG A 72 -3.90 -13.67 9.89
C ARG A 72 -4.01 -14.16 11.31
N MET A 73 -3.00 -14.90 11.77
CA MET A 73 -2.87 -15.28 13.16
C MET A 73 -1.94 -14.33 13.91
N LYS A 74 -2.19 -14.13 15.20
CA LYS A 74 -1.33 -13.36 16.08
C LYS A 74 -0.16 -14.24 16.56
N THR A 75 1.04 -13.74 16.45
CA THR A 75 2.27 -14.40 16.90
C THR A 75 3.05 -13.48 17.84
N ASP A 76 4.04 -14.02 18.53
CA ASP A 76 4.93 -13.24 19.41
C ASP A 76 5.74 -12.19 18.61
N ALA A 77 6.02 -12.46 17.34
CA ALA A 77 6.72 -11.54 16.43
C ALA A 77 5.80 -10.56 15.70
N GLY A 78 4.47 -10.58 15.97
CA GLY A 78 3.48 -9.76 15.29
C GLY A 78 2.35 -10.58 14.68
N HIS A 79 2.28 -10.66 13.36
CA HIS A 79 1.28 -11.43 12.64
C HIS A 79 1.92 -12.36 11.63
N ALA A 80 1.26 -13.50 11.34
CA ALA A 80 1.66 -14.45 10.32
C ALA A 80 0.43 -14.89 9.51
N PHE A 81 0.65 -15.46 8.34
CA PHE A 81 -0.37 -16.10 7.54
C PHE A 81 -0.95 -17.30 8.29
N ASP A 82 -2.29 -17.38 8.39
CA ASP A 82 -2.99 -18.53 8.94
C ASP A 82 -3.27 -19.54 7.83
N ALA A 83 -2.44 -20.58 7.79
CA ALA A 83 -2.57 -21.67 6.80
C ALA A 83 -3.73 -22.63 7.08
N GLU A 84 -4.38 -22.55 8.25
CA GLU A 84 -5.54 -23.37 8.60
C GLU A 84 -6.84 -22.76 8.08
N GLU A 85 -6.84 -21.47 7.73
CA GLU A 85 -8.00 -20.82 7.10
C GLU A 85 -8.28 -21.39 5.71
N ALA A 86 -9.54 -21.70 5.49
CA ALA A 86 -9.99 -22.29 4.22
C ALA A 86 -9.93 -21.34 3.02
N SER A 87 -9.81 -20.04 3.25
CA SER A 87 -9.83 -19.00 2.22
C SER A 87 -8.97 -17.81 2.60
N VAL A 88 -8.30 -17.20 1.62
CA VAL A 88 -7.62 -15.90 1.80
C VAL A 88 -8.58 -14.72 1.91
N VAL A 89 -9.86 -14.89 1.58
CA VAL A 89 -10.93 -13.94 1.86
C VAL A 89 -11.71 -14.47 3.06
N THR A 90 -11.51 -13.90 4.22
CA THR A 90 -12.13 -14.32 5.48
C THR A 90 -13.53 -13.74 5.63
N GLU A 91 -14.32 -14.24 6.59
CA GLU A 91 -15.61 -13.66 6.96
C GLU A 91 -15.45 -12.18 7.42
N LYS A 92 -14.36 -11.89 8.13
CA LYS A 92 -14.03 -10.51 8.50
C LYS A 92 -13.83 -9.65 7.26
N ASP A 93 -13.09 -10.12 6.27
CA ASP A 93 -12.84 -9.36 5.04
C ASP A 93 -14.13 -9.09 4.26
N LEU A 94 -15.09 -10.03 4.27
CA LEU A 94 -16.40 -9.83 3.66
C LEU A 94 -17.20 -8.73 4.37
N ASN A 95 -17.14 -8.67 5.70
CA ASN A 95 -17.77 -7.60 6.49
C ASN A 95 -17.06 -6.25 6.28
N ASP A 96 -15.71 -6.28 6.22
CA ASP A 96 -14.91 -5.10 5.91
C ASP A 96 -15.20 -4.57 4.51
N LEU A 97 -15.42 -5.46 3.54
CA LEU A 97 -15.81 -5.11 2.17
C LEU A 97 -17.15 -4.39 2.12
N ASP A 98 -18.17 -4.85 2.88
CA ASP A 98 -19.47 -4.18 2.98
C ASP A 98 -19.31 -2.74 3.52
N PHE A 99 -18.46 -2.57 4.52
CA PHE A 99 -18.12 -1.26 5.05
C PHE A 99 -17.39 -0.40 4.01
N GLY A 100 -16.41 -0.95 3.29
CA GLY A 100 -15.65 -0.24 2.25
C GLY A 100 -16.53 0.25 1.11
N ILE A 101 -17.45 -0.58 0.63
CA ILE A 101 -18.44 -0.22 -0.42
C ILE A 101 -19.31 0.94 0.05
N THR A 102 -19.86 0.85 1.28
CA THR A 102 -20.68 1.91 1.86
C THR A 102 -19.88 3.20 2.04
N SER A 103 -18.61 3.08 2.43
CA SER A 103 -17.67 4.20 2.61
C SER A 103 -17.11 4.71 1.28
N ARG A 104 -17.44 4.08 0.14
CA ARG A 104 -17.01 4.44 -1.22
C ARG A 104 -15.48 4.50 -1.33
N VAL A 105 -14.77 3.48 -0.86
CA VAL A 105 -13.33 3.38 -1.08
C VAL A 105 -13.03 3.18 -2.57
N ASP A 106 -11.85 3.64 -3.01
CA ASP A 106 -11.49 3.64 -4.43
C ASP A 106 -10.80 2.33 -4.84
N TYR A 107 -10.10 1.66 -3.91
CA TYR A 107 -9.36 0.40 -4.13
C TYR A 107 -9.53 -0.54 -2.93
N ILE A 108 -9.47 -1.84 -3.21
CA ILE A 108 -9.33 -2.89 -2.18
C ILE A 108 -7.96 -3.54 -2.33
N ALA A 109 -7.13 -3.52 -1.30
CA ALA A 109 -5.90 -4.30 -1.25
C ALA A 109 -6.17 -5.62 -0.55
N GLN A 110 -5.83 -6.72 -1.22
CA GLN A 110 -6.05 -8.09 -0.72
C GLN A 110 -4.75 -8.64 -0.15
N SER A 111 -4.75 -8.94 1.15
CA SER A 111 -3.61 -9.54 1.85
C SER A 111 -3.48 -11.02 1.53
N TYR A 112 -2.25 -11.51 1.62
CA TYR A 112 -1.87 -12.92 1.53
C TYR A 112 -2.31 -13.63 0.23
N VAL A 113 -2.42 -12.92 -0.87
CA VAL A 113 -2.69 -13.53 -2.17
C VAL A 113 -1.65 -14.61 -2.47
N GLY A 114 -2.08 -15.78 -2.93
CA GLY A 114 -1.22 -16.89 -3.32
C GLY A 114 -1.42 -17.33 -4.78
N SER A 115 -2.59 -16.99 -5.36
CA SER A 115 -2.96 -17.39 -6.72
C SER A 115 -3.97 -16.43 -7.36
N ALA A 116 -4.17 -16.56 -8.67
CA ALA A 116 -5.23 -15.85 -9.41
C ALA A 116 -6.63 -16.14 -8.85
N LYS A 117 -6.85 -17.37 -8.33
CA LYS A 117 -8.14 -17.77 -7.74
C LYS A 117 -8.51 -16.90 -6.53
N ASP A 118 -7.54 -16.48 -5.73
CA ASP A 118 -7.78 -15.64 -4.56
C ASP A 118 -8.36 -14.29 -4.96
N ILE A 119 -7.83 -13.71 -6.03
CA ILE A 119 -8.31 -12.43 -6.58
C ILE A 119 -9.71 -12.60 -7.19
N SER A 120 -9.93 -13.70 -7.92
CA SER A 120 -11.25 -14.00 -8.49
C SER A 120 -12.32 -14.14 -7.40
N LEU A 121 -12.01 -14.79 -6.27
CA LEU A 121 -12.93 -14.91 -5.12
C LEU A 121 -13.34 -13.53 -4.57
N LEU A 122 -12.38 -12.64 -4.35
CA LEU A 122 -12.67 -11.29 -3.88
C LEU A 122 -13.45 -10.49 -4.93
N ARG A 123 -13.08 -10.62 -6.22
CA ARG A 123 -13.78 -9.94 -7.32
C ARG A 123 -15.23 -10.38 -7.43
N ASP A 124 -15.52 -11.67 -7.23
CA ASP A 124 -16.88 -12.19 -7.22
C ASP A 124 -17.67 -11.70 -6.00
N ALA A 125 -17.03 -11.61 -4.84
CA ALA A 125 -17.64 -11.03 -3.64
C ALA A 125 -18.01 -9.55 -3.83
N ILE A 126 -17.16 -8.76 -4.51
CA ILE A 126 -17.43 -7.36 -4.86
C ILE A 126 -18.62 -7.28 -5.82
N LYS A 127 -18.61 -8.10 -6.89
CA LYS A 127 -19.71 -8.15 -7.87
C LYS A 127 -21.04 -8.56 -7.27
N ALA A 128 -21.06 -9.55 -6.37
CA ALA A 128 -22.26 -10.01 -5.68
C ALA A 128 -22.91 -8.89 -4.84
N ARG A 129 -22.16 -7.87 -4.45
CA ARG A 129 -22.62 -6.66 -3.76
C ARG A 129 -22.98 -5.51 -4.69
N GLY A 130 -23.00 -5.76 -6.00
CA GLY A 130 -23.34 -4.74 -7.01
C GLY A 130 -22.27 -3.65 -7.19
N ALA A 131 -21.06 -3.87 -6.69
CA ALA A 131 -19.96 -2.93 -6.77
C ALA A 131 -18.95 -3.31 -7.88
N LYS A 132 -18.12 -2.32 -8.25
CA LYS A 132 -16.96 -2.51 -9.13
C LYS A 132 -15.81 -1.68 -8.55
N ILE A 133 -14.93 -2.33 -7.80
CA ILE A 133 -13.78 -1.69 -7.15
C ILE A 133 -12.52 -2.45 -7.60
N PRO A 134 -11.47 -1.75 -8.07
CA PRO A 134 -10.20 -2.35 -8.45
C PRO A 134 -9.53 -3.06 -7.27
N ILE A 135 -8.85 -4.18 -7.56
CA ILE A 135 -8.15 -4.99 -6.56
C ILE A 135 -6.64 -4.83 -6.72
N ILE A 136 -5.98 -4.47 -5.61
CA ILE A 136 -4.53 -4.46 -5.47
C ILE A 136 -4.12 -5.79 -4.82
N ALA A 137 -3.38 -6.65 -5.54
CA ALA A 137 -2.87 -7.89 -4.98
C ALA A 137 -1.60 -7.61 -4.17
N LYS A 138 -1.58 -8.03 -2.90
CA LYS A 138 -0.41 -7.91 -2.04
C LYS A 138 0.44 -9.16 -2.13
N ILE A 139 1.70 -8.98 -2.52
CA ILE A 139 2.70 -10.05 -2.64
C ILE A 139 3.46 -10.13 -1.32
N GLU A 140 3.11 -11.11 -0.51
CA GLU A 140 3.54 -11.28 0.89
C GLU A 140 4.12 -12.68 1.18
N ARG A 141 3.91 -13.64 0.26
CA ARG A 141 4.27 -15.05 0.44
C ARG A 141 5.11 -15.58 -0.71
N SER A 142 5.96 -16.56 -0.44
CA SER A 142 6.75 -17.26 -1.47
C SER A 142 5.89 -17.91 -2.55
N GLU A 143 4.66 -18.33 -2.21
CA GLU A 143 3.67 -18.85 -3.15
C GLU A 143 3.25 -17.79 -4.18
N ALA A 144 2.99 -16.56 -3.71
CA ALA A 144 2.65 -15.44 -4.58
C ALA A 144 3.79 -15.10 -5.57
N VAL A 145 5.04 -15.24 -5.15
CA VAL A 145 6.19 -15.05 -6.05
C VAL A 145 6.21 -16.11 -7.14
N LYS A 146 5.96 -17.39 -6.80
CA LYS A 146 5.90 -18.48 -7.78
C LYS A 146 4.77 -18.33 -8.78
N ASN A 147 3.62 -17.83 -8.32
CA ASN A 147 2.40 -17.69 -9.12
C ASN A 147 2.22 -16.24 -9.64
N PHE A 148 3.28 -15.43 -9.64
CA PHE A 148 3.20 -14.00 -9.88
C PHE A 148 2.55 -13.64 -11.21
N ASP A 149 2.86 -14.36 -12.28
CA ASP A 149 2.35 -14.05 -13.63
C ASP A 149 0.83 -14.23 -13.73
N GLU A 150 0.26 -15.27 -13.10
CA GLU A 150 -1.19 -15.47 -13.06
C GLU A 150 -1.88 -14.46 -12.13
N ILE A 151 -1.25 -14.11 -11.01
CA ILE A 151 -1.74 -13.06 -10.10
C ILE A 151 -1.76 -11.72 -10.83
N LEU A 152 -0.67 -11.38 -11.50
CA LEU A 152 -0.55 -10.16 -12.28
C LEU A 152 -1.60 -10.07 -13.39
N ALA A 153 -1.95 -11.20 -14.04
CA ALA A 153 -3.00 -11.22 -15.06
C ALA A 153 -4.37 -10.82 -14.50
N GLU A 154 -4.73 -11.28 -13.30
CA GLU A 154 -6.04 -11.07 -12.67
C GLU A 154 -6.13 -9.77 -11.85
N ALA A 155 -5.05 -9.30 -11.22
CA ALA A 155 -5.05 -8.09 -10.40
C ALA A 155 -5.16 -6.82 -11.24
N ASP A 156 -5.70 -5.75 -10.65
CA ASP A 156 -5.74 -4.43 -11.28
C ASP A 156 -4.46 -3.62 -10.97
N ALA A 157 -3.81 -3.92 -9.84
CA ALA A 157 -2.51 -3.39 -9.44
C ALA A 157 -1.80 -4.36 -8.49
N ILE A 158 -0.50 -4.17 -8.29
CA ILE A 158 0.33 -4.99 -7.40
C ILE A 158 0.87 -4.13 -6.25
N MET A 159 0.95 -4.73 -5.04
CA MET A 159 1.68 -4.15 -3.90
C MET A 159 2.72 -5.17 -3.44
N ILE A 160 3.99 -4.82 -3.55
CA ILE A 160 5.11 -5.62 -3.05
C ILE A 160 5.28 -5.26 -1.57
N ALA A 161 4.74 -6.09 -0.69
CA ALA A 161 4.71 -5.88 0.76
C ALA A 161 5.94 -6.56 1.40
N ARG A 162 7.08 -5.88 1.32
CA ARG A 162 8.41 -6.44 1.61
C ARG A 162 8.60 -6.93 3.04
N GLY A 163 7.90 -6.32 4.03
CA GLY A 163 7.95 -6.76 5.41
C GLY A 163 7.48 -8.20 5.60
N ASP A 164 6.24 -8.50 5.17
CA ASP A 164 5.70 -9.86 5.25
C ASP A 164 6.40 -10.80 4.26
N LEU A 165 6.76 -10.33 3.06
CA LEU A 165 7.50 -11.12 2.08
C LEU A 165 8.87 -11.54 2.62
N GLY A 166 9.59 -10.66 3.31
CA GLY A 166 10.89 -10.95 3.91
C GLY A 166 10.87 -11.98 5.04
N LEU A 167 9.69 -12.30 5.59
CA LEU A 167 9.51 -13.43 6.50
C LEU A 167 9.34 -14.77 5.77
N ASN A 168 9.10 -14.74 4.45
CA ASN A 168 8.71 -15.89 3.64
C ASN A 168 9.72 -16.25 2.54
N VAL A 169 10.71 -15.40 2.29
CA VAL A 169 11.80 -15.60 1.32
C VAL A 169 13.13 -15.14 1.95
N PRO A 170 14.30 -15.59 1.46
CA PRO A 170 15.58 -15.06 1.91
C PRO A 170 15.66 -13.54 1.70
N ILE A 171 16.13 -12.82 2.72
CA ILE A 171 16.13 -11.35 2.69
C ILE A 171 17.00 -10.78 1.57
N GLU A 172 18.07 -11.47 1.24
CA GLU A 172 18.98 -11.12 0.14
C GLU A 172 18.35 -11.22 -1.24
N ASP A 173 17.24 -11.97 -1.37
CA ASP A 173 16.52 -12.12 -2.64
C ASP A 173 15.53 -10.98 -2.88
N ILE A 174 15.10 -10.27 -1.82
CA ILE A 174 14.07 -9.22 -1.90
C ILE A 174 14.36 -8.17 -2.99
N PRO A 175 15.55 -7.57 -3.10
CA PRO A 175 15.81 -6.56 -4.12
C PRO A 175 15.71 -7.07 -5.55
N PHE A 176 16.02 -8.35 -5.77
CA PHE A 176 15.94 -8.98 -7.10
C PHE A 176 14.50 -9.34 -7.46
N LEU A 177 13.75 -9.90 -6.51
CA LEU A 177 12.32 -10.18 -6.67
C LEU A 177 11.52 -8.90 -6.90
N GLU A 178 11.81 -7.84 -6.14
CA GLU A 178 11.21 -6.52 -6.32
C GLU A 178 11.42 -6.01 -7.73
N LYS A 179 12.68 -6.04 -8.22
CA LYS A 179 13.01 -5.62 -9.58
C LYS A 179 12.26 -6.42 -10.64
N GLU A 180 12.28 -7.76 -10.54
CA GLU A 180 11.59 -8.64 -11.49
C GLU A 180 10.08 -8.35 -11.55
N MET A 181 9.43 -8.22 -10.37
CA MET A 181 8.00 -7.94 -10.29
C MET A 181 7.65 -6.57 -10.87
N ILE A 182 8.46 -5.54 -10.60
CA ILE A 182 8.26 -4.20 -11.18
C ILE A 182 8.40 -4.25 -12.72
N GLU A 183 9.42 -4.91 -13.25
CA GLU A 183 9.62 -5.05 -14.69
C GLU A 183 8.44 -5.76 -15.38
N LYS A 184 7.90 -6.81 -14.77
CA LYS A 184 6.70 -7.51 -15.25
C LYS A 184 5.45 -6.62 -15.22
N CYS A 185 5.22 -5.89 -14.13
CA CYS A 185 4.10 -4.94 -14.03
C CYS A 185 4.17 -3.88 -15.13
N ARG A 186 5.34 -3.28 -15.33
CA ARG A 186 5.57 -2.28 -16.37
C ARG A 186 5.31 -2.81 -17.78
N THR A 187 5.72 -4.05 -18.05
CA THR A 187 5.53 -4.69 -19.35
C THR A 187 4.06 -4.82 -19.73
N VAL A 188 3.19 -5.07 -18.76
CA VAL A 188 1.74 -5.21 -18.98
C VAL A 188 0.94 -3.94 -18.67
N GLY A 189 1.61 -2.87 -18.24
CA GLY A 189 0.98 -1.58 -17.94
C GLY A 189 0.09 -1.61 -16.70
N LYS A 190 0.45 -2.37 -15.65
CA LYS A 190 -0.26 -2.39 -14.37
C LYS A 190 0.52 -1.66 -13.30
N PRO A 191 -0.16 -0.82 -12.47
CA PRO A 191 0.50 -0.08 -11.40
C PRO A 191 1.16 -1.00 -10.38
N VAL A 192 2.34 -0.60 -9.88
CA VAL A 192 3.05 -1.31 -8.82
C VAL A 192 3.47 -0.38 -7.69
N ILE A 193 3.12 -0.77 -6.46
CA ILE A 193 3.44 -0.08 -5.21
C ILE A 193 4.54 -0.86 -4.50
N VAL A 194 5.64 -0.19 -4.14
CA VAL A 194 6.63 -0.75 -3.22
C VAL A 194 6.30 -0.30 -1.80
N ALA A 195 6.16 -1.27 -0.89
CA ALA A 195 5.58 -1.05 0.42
C ALA A 195 6.43 -1.64 1.55
N THR A 196 6.25 -1.05 2.73
CA THR A 196 6.84 -1.41 4.03
C THR A 196 8.33 -1.08 4.18
N GLU A 197 8.66 -0.57 5.36
CA GLU A 197 10.04 -0.23 5.77
C GLU A 197 10.77 0.77 4.85
N MET A 198 10.01 1.65 4.16
CA MET A 198 10.60 2.62 3.24
C MET A 198 11.44 3.68 3.99
N LEU A 199 10.88 4.23 5.08
CA LEU A 199 11.55 5.20 5.97
C LEU A 199 11.30 4.82 7.43
N TYR A 200 11.39 3.55 7.80
CA TYR A 200 10.96 3.02 9.10
C TYR A 200 11.60 3.71 10.29
N SER A 201 12.87 4.15 10.19
CA SER A 201 13.53 4.92 11.25
C SER A 201 12.78 6.21 11.58
N MET A 202 11.98 6.75 10.66
CA MET A 202 11.17 7.95 10.89
C MET A 202 9.91 7.71 11.73
N VAL A 203 9.61 6.48 12.12
CA VAL A 203 8.64 6.22 13.19
C VAL A 203 9.07 6.94 14.49
N GLY A 204 10.35 6.97 14.78
CA GLY A 204 10.91 7.60 15.97
C GLY A 204 11.78 8.85 15.74
N ASN A 205 12.30 9.04 14.53
CA ASN A 205 13.28 10.09 14.21
C ASN A 205 12.76 11.05 13.13
N GLN A 206 13.21 12.29 13.15
CA GLN A 206 12.83 13.30 12.13
C GLN A 206 13.52 13.10 10.78
N LYS A 207 14.55 12.27 10.72
CA LYS A 207 15.33 12.03 9.48
C LYS A 207 15.51 10.55 9.27
N PRO A 208 15.45 10.08 8.01
CA PRO A 208 15.73 8.69 7.67
C PRO A 208 17.23 8.41 7.73
N THR A 209 17.56 7.13 7.71
CA THR A 209 18.91 6.66 7.47
C THR A 209 19.29 6.81 5.99
N ARG A 210 20.61 6.79 5.69
CA ARG A 210 21.10 6.77 4.31
C ARG A 210 20.65 5.50 3.55
N ALA A 211 20.56 4.37 4.26
CA ALA A 211 20.11 3.11 3.65
C ALA A 211 18.66 3.21 3.16
N GLU A 212 17.76 3.78 3.97
CA GLU A 212 16.36 3.99 3.60
C GLU A 212 16.20 4.96 2.43
N VAL A 213 17.00 6.04 2.39
CA VAL A 213 17.03 6.97 1.25
C VAL A 213 17.45 6.23 -0.03
N THR A 214 18.43 5.32 0.07
CA THR A 214 18.88 4.50 -1.08
C THR A 214 17.79 3.53 -1.52
N ASP A 215 17.06 2.93 -0.58
CA ASP A 215 16.00 1.97 -0.85
C ASP A 215 14.81 2.63 -1.59
N VAL A 216 14.32 3.77 -1.08
CA VAL A 216 13.29 4.54 -1.79
C VAL A 216 13.75 4.95 -3.20
N ALA A 217 14.98 5.45 -3.31
CA ALA A 217 15.52 5.84 -4.60
C ALA A 217 15.63 4.64 -5.56
N TYR A 218 16.07 3.48 -5.07
CA TYR A 218 16.16 2.26 -5.86
C TYR A 218 14.80 1.84 -6.43
N ALA A 219 13.75 1.79 -5.61
CA ALA A 219 12.40 1.46 -6.06
C ALA A 219 11.96 2.35 -7.25
N ILE A 220 12.18 3.66 -7.16
CA ILE A 220 11.84 4.60 -8.24
C ILE A 220 12.73 4.39 -9.47
N LEU A 221 14.04 4.20 -9.28
CA LEU A 221 14.99 4.01 -10.38
C LEU A 221 14.70 2.75 -11.22
N ILE A 222 14.20 1.69 -10.59
CA ILE A 222 13.78 0.47 -11.29
C ILE A 222 12.35 0.53 -11.81
N GLY A 223 11.60 1.63 -11.52
CA GLY A 223 10.35 1.97 -12.17
C GLY A 223 9.07 1.67 -11.38
N ALA A 224 9.11 1.70 -10.05
CA ALA A 224 7.90 1.66 -9.25
C ALA A 224 6.99 2.87 -9.56
N ASP A 225 5.68 2.64 -9.67
CA ASP A 225 4.69 3.69 -9.89
C ASP A 225 4.29 4.39 -8.60
N ALA A 226 4.45 3.71 -7.46
CA ALA A 226 4.19 4.28 -6.14
C ALA A 226 5.08 3.69 -5.06
N VAL A 227 5.30 4.47 -3.99
CA VAL A 227 5.94 4.02 -2.73
C VAL A 227 4.99 4.26 -1.56
N MET A 228 5.00 3.38 -0.57
CA MET A 228 4.06 3.45 0.54
C MET A 228 4.74 3.57 1.90
N LEU A 229 4.33 4.59 2.66
CA LEU A 229 4.61 4.73 4.09
C LEU A 229 3.55 3.97 4.90
N SER A 230 4.00 3.17 5.85
CA SER A 230 3.17 2.35 6.74
C SER A 230 3.13 2.91 8.15
N ASP A 231 3.95 2.40 9.04
CA ASP A 231 4.04 2.83 10.43
C ASP A 231 4.54 4.27 10.58
N GLU A 232 5.37 4.73 9.65
CA GLU A 232 5.93 6.07 9.61
C GLU A 232 4.83 7.14 9.66
N THR A 233 3.70 6.88 9.00
CA THR A 233 2.56 7.79 8.97
C THR A 233 1.40 7.36 9.86
N ALA A 234 1.22 6.06 10.09
CA ALA A 234 0.10 5.56 10.90
C ALA A 234 0.29 5.81 12.40
N ARG A 235 1.49 5.60 12.94
CA ARG A 235 1.83 5.71 14.37
C ARG A 235 3.14 6.44 14.66
N GLY A 236 3.86 6.86 13.63
CA GLY A 236 5.12 7.58 13.75
C GLY A 236 4.94 8.97 14.37
N LYS A 237 6.01 9.51 14.93
CA LYS A 237 6.01 10.84 15.56
C LYS A 237 6.03 11.99 14.55
N PHE A 238 6.37 11.71 13.29
CA PHE A 238 6.66 12.72 12.28
C PHE A 238 5.97 12.40 10.92
N PRO A 239 4.63 12.19 10.89
CA PRO A 239 3.95 11.71 9.69
C PRO A 239 4.04 12.68 8.50
N ALA A 240 3.90 13.98 8.74
CA ALA A 240 3.98 14.97 7.67
C ALA A 240 5.41 15.15 7.12
N GLU A 241 6.41 15.07 8.02
CA GLU A 241 7.83 15.11 7.64
C GLU A 241 8.24 13.87 6.84
N ALA A 242 7.73 12.68 7.20
CA ALA A 242 7.99 11.45 6.48
C ALA A 242 7.48 11.55 5.03
N VAL A 243 6.27 12.05 4.83
CA VAL A 243 5.72 12.33 3.49
C VAL A 243 6.58 13.37 2.74
N ALA A 244 6.94 14.47 3.38
CA ALA A 244 7.74 15.51 2.72
C ALA A 244 9.16 15.05 2.35
N ILE A 245 9.73 14.11 3.11
CA ILE A 245 11.05 13.55 2.83
C ILE A 245 10.98 12.52 1.71
N ILE A 246 10.00 11.60 1.73
CA ILE A 246 9.87 10.62 0.65
C ILE A 246 9.58 11.30 -0.69
N GLU A 247 8.76 12.37 -0.72
CA GLU A 247 8.51 13.18 -1.92
C GLU A 247 9.81 13.77 -2.48
N LYS A 248 10.69 14.29 -1.63
CA LYS A 248 12.00 14.83 -2.06
C LYS A 248 12.88 13.75 -2.67
N ILE A 249 12.89 12.53 -2.10
CA ILE A 249 13.68 11.42 -2.62
C ILE A 249 13.13 10.98 -3.98
N VAL A 250 11.81 10.77 -4.07
CA VAL A 250 11.12 10.34 -5.28
C VAL A 250 11.37 11.36 -6.40
N SER A 251 11.03 12.63 -6.18
CA SER A 251 11.22 13.70 -7.17
C SER A 251 12.68 13.81 -7.62
N ARG A 252 13.65 13.64 -6.69
CA ARG A 252 15.08 13.69 -7.05
C ARG A 252 15.50 12.49 -7.89
N SER A 253 14.95 11.30 -7.60
CA SER A 253 15.24 10.06 -8.34
C SER A 253 14.72 10.13 -9.78
N GLU A 254 13.49 10.59 -9.98
CA GLU A 254 12.90 10.82 -11.30
C GLU A 254 13.74 11.78 -12.16
N HIS A 255 14.16 12.91 -11.57
CA HIS A 255 14.99 13.90 -12.28
C HIS A 255 16.38 13.38 -12.65
N ALA A 256 16.94 12.41 -11.90
CA ALA A 256 18.27 11.89 -12.15
C ALA A 256 18.34 10.97 -13.36
N THR A 257 17.26 10.28 -13.68
CA THR A 257 17.22 9.22 -14.72
C THR A 257 16.28 9.51 -15.86
N GLY A 258 15.40 10.50 -15.74
CA GLY A 258 14.26 10.67 -16.64
C GLY A 258 13.26 9.52 -16.56
N THR A 259 13.38 8.64 -15.56
CA THR A 259 12.38 7.59 -15.31
C THR A 259 11.15 8.22 -14.70
N GLU A 260 10.00 7.97 -15.31
CA GLU A 260 8.70 8.47 -14.87
C GLU A 260 7.80 7.28 -14.58
N ALA A 261 6.87 7.47 -13.64
CA ALA A 261 5.76 6.56 -13.46
C ALA A 261 4.96 6.46 -14.76
N ILE A 262 4.63 5.24 -15.14
CA ILE A 262 3.86 4.97 -16.37
C ILE A 262 2.36 4.89 -16.03
N ASN A 263 2.05 4.38 -14.84
CA ASN A 263 0.69 4.08 -14.43
C ASN A 263 0.34 4.83 -13.14
N ALA A 264 -0.88 5.33 -13.04
CA ALA A 264 -1.43 5.91 -11.83
C ALA A 264 -2.44 4.93 -11.19
N LEU A 265 -2.55 4.97 -9.89
CA LEU A 265 -3.60 4.33 -9.10
C LEU A 265 -4.93 5.07 -9.25
#